data_98d269e9ef880eb5f85e08794ee5c455
#
_entry.id   98d269e9ef880eb5f85e08794ee5c455
#
_cell.length_a   1.000
_cell.length_b   1.000
_cell.length_c   1.000
_cell.angle_alpha   90.00
_cell.angle_beta   90.00
_cell.angle_gamma   90.00
#
_symmetry.space_group_name_H-M   'P 1'
#
loop_
_entity.id
_entity.type
_entity.pdbx_description
1 polymer ?
#
loop_
_entity_poly.entity_id
_entity_poly.type
_entity_poly.pdbx_seq_one_letter_code
_entity_poly.pdbx_strand_id
1 'polypeptide(L)'
;MQNTNVAYDSKVEGEIIVTQADAVINWIRKHSVWPMPMGLACCAIELMAAGASRFDISRFGMEVMRFSPRQADCMIVSGTVTYKMAEVIRRIYEQMAEPKWVVAMGACASTGGMYRSYATLQGVDRIIPVDVYVSGCPPRPEALLDAMIKLQDKIGRERSGKNLTARNAKPAKAVKLALAGAGKES
;
A
#
# COMPACT_ATOMS: atom_id res chain seq x y z
N MET A 1 -50.26 -24.74 19.44
CA MET A 1 -48.86 -25.13 19.25
C MET A 1 -48.51 -24.85 17.79
N GLN A 2 -48.01 -23.66 17.48
CA GLN A 2 -47.62 -23.27 16.12
C GLN A 2 -46.17 -23.68 15.91
N ASN A 3 -45.96 -24.61 14.99
CA ASN A 3 -44.65 -25.06 14.52
C ASN A 3 -44.07 -23.97 13.59
N THR A 4 -43.25 -23.10 14.12
CA THR A 4 -42.46 -22.19 13.31
C THR A 4 -41.24 -22.95 12.76
N ASN A 5 -41.43 -23.62 11.62
CA ASN A 5 -40.34 -24.09 10.80
C ASN A 5 -39.62 -22.82 10.24
N VAL A 6 -38.64 -22.33 10.98
CA VAL A 6 -37.65 -21.40 10.42
C VAL A 6 -36.89 -22.20 9.37
N ALA A 7 -37.16 -21.97 8.11
CA ALA A 7 -36.38 -22.47 7.02
C ALA A 7 -34.97 -21.89 7.19
N TYR A 8 -34.07 -22.74 7.65
CA TYR A 8 -32.64 -22.39 7.76
C TYR A 8 -32.11 -22.23 6.35
N ASP A 9 -31.91 -20.98 5.96
CA ASP A 9 -31.46 -20.65 4.62
C ASP A 9 -29.98 -21.02 4.49
N SER A 10 -29.66 -22.06 3.73
CA SER A 10 -28.29 -22.54 3.47
C SER A 10 -27.37 -21.45 2.93
N LYS A 11 -27.94 -20.40 2.36
CA LYS A 11 -27.22 -19.23 1.88
C LYS A 11 -26.67 -18.38 3.02
N VAL A 12 -27.39 -18.31 4.15
CA VAL A 12 -26.95 -17.57 5.35
C VAL A 12 -25.81 -18.30 6.05
N GLU A 13 -25.84 -19.64 6.11
CA GLU A 13 -24.75 -20.43 6.69
C GLU A 13 -23.43 -20.25 5.89
N GLY A 14 -23.51 -20.25 4.57
CA GLY A 14 -22.36 -20.01 3.72
C GLY A 14 -21.76 -18.62 3.94
N GLU A 15 -22.56 -17.59 4.11
CA GLU A 15 -22.09 -16.21 4.40
C GLU A 15 -21.44 -16.10 5.79
N ILE A 16 -21.96 -16.77 6.80
CA ILE A 16 -21.41 -16.76 8.16
C ILE A 16 -20.04 -17.43 8.16
N ILE A 17 -19.89 -18.59 7.52
CA ILE A 17 -18.61 -19.32 7.43
C ILE A 17 -17.56 -18.50 6.67
N VAL A 18 -17.93 -17.90 5.55
CA VAL A 18 -17.04 -17.03 4.77
C VAL A 18 -16.62 -15.80 5.58
N THR A 19 -17.53 -15.19 6.33
CA THR A 19 -17.22 -14.02 7.18
C THR A 19 -16.24 -14.38 8.30
N GLN A 20 -16.35 -15.54 8.91
CA GLN A 20 -15.42 -16.03 9.93
C GLN A 20 -14.03 -16.35 9.32
N ALA A 21 -14.01 -17.01 8.18
CA ALA A 21 -12.76 -17.30 7.46
C ALA A 21 -12.02 -16.01 7.06
N ASP A 22 -12.74 -15.01 6.55
CA ASP A 22 -12.18 -13.69 6.22
C ASP A 22 -11.59 -13.00 7.45
N ALA A 23 -12.23 -13.09 8.61
CA ALA A 23 -11.73 -12.50 9.85
C ALA A 23 -10.40 -13.15 10.28
N VAL A 24 -10.28 -14.46 10.22
CA VAL A 24 -9.05 -15.19 10.54
C VAL A 24 -7.92 -14.85 9.55
N ILE A 25 -8.21 -14.85 8.26
CA ILE A 25 -7.24 -14.51 7.22
C ILE A 25 -6.74 -13.08 7.39
N ASN A 26 -7.62 -12.12 7.64
CA ASN A 26 -7.25 -10.73 7.85
C ASN A 26 -6.47 -10.53 9.15
N TRP A 27 -6.79 -11.30 10.20
CA TRP A 27 -6.02 -11.29 11.43
C TRP A 27 -4.57 -11.75 11.19
N ILE A 28 -4.36 -12.83 10.44
CA ILE A 28 -3.03 -13.32 10.06
C ILE A 28 -2.29 -12.26 9.24
N ARG A 29 -2.93 -11.71 8.22
CA ARG A 29 -2.35 -10.67 7.35
C ARG A 29 -2.00 -9.38 8.12
N LYS A 30 -2.85 -8.97 9.05
CA LYS A 30 -2.62 -7.80 9.89
C LYS A 30 -1.33 -7.93 10.71
N HIS A 31 -1.04 -9.11 11.22
CA HIS A 31 0.11 -9.35 12.11
C HIS A 31 1.38 -9.82 11.38
N SER A 32 1.34 -10.01 10.07
CA SER A 32 2.49 -10.41 9.26
C SER A 32 2.48 -9.67 7.92
N VAL A 33 2.83 -8.40 7.96
CA VAL A 33 2.98 -7.55 6.75
C VAL A 33 4.44 -7.53 6.35
N TRP A 34 4.74 -7.91 5.13
CA TRP A 34 6.10 -7.91 4.59
C TRP A 34 6.33 -6.70 3.69
N PRO A 35 6.99 -5.65 4.20
CA PRO A 35 7.21 -4.45 3.44
C PRO A 35 8.29 -4.59 2.39
N MET A 36 8.05 -3.98 1.22
CA MET A 36 9.03 -3.75 0.18
C MET A 36 9.47 -2.28 0.24
N PRO A 37 10.71 -2.00 0.66
CA PRO A 37 11.19 -0.64 0.74
C PRO A 37 11.59 -0.12 -0.65
N MET A 38 10.91 0.91 -1.13
CA MET A 38 11.30 1.70 -2.30
C MET A 38 11.94 3.01 -1.83
N GLY A 39 13.23 2.92 -1.48
CA GLY A 39 14.02 4.06 -1.04
C GLY A 39 14.51 4.89 -2.22
N LEU A 40 13.92 6.07 -2.45
CA LEU A 40 14.22 6.91 -3.61
C LEU A 40 14.99 8.19 -3.26
N ALA A 41 14.83 8.68 -2.03
CA ALA A 41 15.46 9.91 -1.57
C ALA A 41 15.62 9.90 -0.03
N CYS A 42 15.70 11.09 0.59
CA CYS A 42 15.99 11.27 2.02
C CYS A 42 15.03 10.54 2.95
N CYS A 43 13.76 10.32 2.58
CA CYS A 43 12.82 9.54 3.40
C CYS A 43 13.25 8.08 3.60
N ALA A 44 14.09 7.54 2.72
CA ALA A 44 14.63 6.19 2.89
C ALA A 44 15.54 6.08 4.13
N ILE A 45 16.20 7.14 4.53
CA ILE A 45 17.04 7.17 5.73
C ILE A 45 16.18 7.04 6.99
N GLU A 46 15.04 7.75 7.02
CA GLU A 46 14.07 7.61 8.11
C GLU A 46 13.38 6.24 8.12
N LEU A 47 13.18 5.64 6.95
CA LEU A 47 12.70 4.26 6.86
C LEU A 47 13.71 3.27 7.46
N MET A 48 15.01 3.46 7.20
CA MET A 48 16.06 2.67 7.84
C MET A 48 16.11 2.91 9.36
N ALA A 49 15.92 4.16 9.80
CA ALA A 49 15.85 4.49 11.22
C ALA A 49 14.67 3.81 11.92
N ALA A 50 13.53 3.64 11.23
CA ALA A 50 12.38 2.91 11.77
C ALA A 50 12.67 1.41 12.01
N GLY A 51 13.59 0.81 11.25
CA GLY A 51 14.10 -0.55 11.46
C GLY A 51 15.25 -0.64 12.47
N ALA A 52 15.75 0.49 12.99
CA ALA A 52 16.82 0.51 13.98
C ALA A 52 16.31 0.16 15.39
N SER A 53 17.24 -0.22 16.26
CA SER A 53 16.95 -0.71 17.61
C SER A 53 16.11 0.23 18.48
N ARG A 54 16.15 1.54 18.24
CA ARG A 54 15.38 2.53 18.99
C ARG A 54 13.87 2.45 18.71
N PHE A 55 13.49 2.21 17.47
CA PHE A 55 12.09 2.23 17.01
C PHE A 55 11.54 0.85 16.73
N ASP A 56 12.33 -0.01 16.12
CA ASP A 56 12.12 -1.42 15.88
C ASP A 56 10.71 -1.77 15.33
N ILE A 57 10.58 -1.66 14.02
CA ILE A 57 9.35 -1.97 13.28
C ILE A 57 8.92 -3.45 13.43
N SER A 58 9.84 -4.32 13.86
CA SER A 58 9.59 -5.75 14.10
C SER A 58 8.51 -6.00 15.15
N ARG A 59 8.36 -5.10 16.13
CA ARG A 59 7.31 -5.18 17.16
C ARG A 59 5.90 -5.19 16.60
N PHE A 60 5.75 -4.69 15.39
CA PHE A 60 4.46 -4.60 14.70
C PHE A 60 4.25 -5.70 13.67
N GLY A 61 5.14 -6.72 13.65
CA GLY A 61 5.05 -7.83 12.70
C GLY A 61 5.53 -7.50 11.28
N MET A 62 6.46 -6.52 11.15
CA MET A 62 6.97 -6.01 9.87
C MET A 62 8.50 -6.11 9.79
N GLU A 63 9.09 -7.09 10.45
CA GLU A 63 10.53 -7.30 10.50
C GLU A 63 11.10 -7.65 9.12
N VAL A 64 10.37 -8.47 8.38
CA VAL A 64 10.87 -9.07 7.15
C VAL A 64 10.69 -8.12 5.99
N MET A 65 11.73 -7.32 5.70
CA MET A 65 11.77 -6.49 4.50
C MET A 65 12.13 -7.35 3.29
N ARG A 66 11.24 -7.39 2.30
CA ARG A 66 11.42 -8.17 1.06
C ARG A 66 11.72 -7.25 -0.10
N PHE A 67 12.89 -7.44 -0.72
CA PHE A 67 13.27 -6.71 -1.93
C PHE A 67 12.72 -7.34 -3.21
N SER A 68 12.20 -8.57 -3.12
CA SER A 68 11.50 -9.22 -4.23
C SER A 68 10.02 -8.82 -4.20
N PRO A 69 9.49 -8.22 -5.28
CA PRO A 69 8.09 -7.78 -5.35
C PRO A 69 7.10 -8.94 -5.16
N ARG A 70 7.44 -10.12 -5.63
CA ARG A 70 6.59 -11.31 -5.56
C ARG A 70 6.41 -11.86 -4.15
N GLN A 71 7.29 -11.47 -3.22
CA GLN A 71 7.29 -11.93 -1.82
C GLN A 71 6.84 -10.84 -0.84
N ALA A 72 6.52 -9.65 -1.34
CA ALA A 72 6.15 -8.51 -0.52
C ALA A 72 4.64 -8.23 -0.62
N ASP A 73 4.06 -7.84 0.50
CA ASP A 73 2.64 -7.52 0.63
C ASP A 73 2.37 -6.00 0.62
N CYS A 74 3.34 -5.21 1.08
CA CYS A 74 3.21 -3.77 1.21
C CYS A 74 4.39 -3.06 0.55
N MET A 75 4.13 -2.11 -0.35
CA MET A 75 5.16 -1.23 -0.92
C MET A 75 5.23 0.07 -0.14
N ILE A 76 6.42 0.44 0.35
CA ILE A 76 6.66 1.74 0.98
C ILE A 76 7.47 2.60 0.01
N VAL A 77 6.82 3.59 -0.59
CA VAL A 77 7.48 4.54 -1.51
C VAL A 77 8.01 5.71 -0.69
N SER A 78 9.33 5.78 -0.53
CA SER A 78 10.01 6.73 0.36
C SER A 78 10.83 7.73 -0.43
N GLY A 79 10.31 8.94 -0.59
CA GLY A 79 11.02 10.07 -1.18
C GLY A 79 10.48 10.54 -2.53
N THR A 80 11.30 11.32 -3.23
CA THR A 80 10.94 11.96 -4.49
C THR A 80 10.89 10.96 -5.62
N VAL A 81 9.78 10.96 -6.35
CA VAL A 81 9.59 10.11 -7.53
C VAL A 81 9.84 10.94 -8.79
N THR A 82 10.78 10.52 -9.61
CA THR A 82 11.00 11.12 -10.95
C THR A 82 10.16 10.39 -11.99
N TYR A 83 9.87 11.02 -13.13
CA TYR A 83 9.14 10.38 -14.21
C TYR A 83 9.84 9.11 -14.74
N LYS A 84 11.18 9.10 -14.75
CA LYS A 84 11.96 7.89 -15.11
C LYS A 84 11.73 6.74 -14.14
N MET A 85 11.68 7.05 -12.82
CA MET A 85 11.40 6.04 -11.78
C MET A 85 9.93 5.66 -11.71
N ALA A 86 9.02 6.51 -12.13
CA ALA A 86 7.58 6.26 -12.10
C ALA A 86 7.19 4.98 -12.84
N GLU A 87 7.78 4.77 -14.02
CA GLU A 87 7.55 3.55 -14.81
C GLU A 87 8.09 2.29 -14.12
N VAL A 88 9.27 2.39 -13.50
CA VAL A 88 9.87 1.28 -12.73
C VAL A 88 9.00 0.92 -11.53
N ILE A 89 8.54 1.91 -10.75
CA ILE A 89 7.65 1.70 -9.61
C ILE A 89 6.36 1.01 -10.05
N ARG A 90 5.78 1.44 -11.15
CA ARG A 90 4.58 0.81 -11.71
C ARG A 90 4.81 -0.65 -12.07
N ARG A 91 5.90 -0.97 -12.77
CA ARG A 91 6.25 -2.36 -13.13
C ARG A 91 6.47 -3.23 -11.90
N ILE A 92 7.12 -2.70 -10.88
CA ILE A 92 7.34 -3.40 -9.60
C ILE A 92 6.00 -3.64 -8.90
N TYR A 93 5.12 -2.63 -8.86
CA TYR A 93 3.78 -2.77 -8.29
C TYR A 93 2.96 -3.84 -9.02
N GLU A 94 3.03 -3.91 -10.34
CA GLU A 94 2.35 -4.93 -11.15
C GLU A 94 2.86 -6.35 -10.84
N GLN A 95 4.14 -6.50 -10.45
CA GLN A 95 4.74 -7.78 -10.09
C GLN A 95 4.40 -8.25 -8.67
N MET A 96 3.89 -7.37 -7.81
CA MET A 96 3.48 -7.74 -6.46
C MET A 96 2.23 -8.62 -6.49
N ALA A 97 2.23 -9.65 -5.64
CA ALA A 97 1.07 -10.52 -5.47
C ALA A 97 -0.11 -9.78 -4.82
N GLU A 98 -1.33 -10.23 -5.10
CA GLU A 98 -2.53 -9.74 -4.41
C GLU A 98 -2.81 -10.58 -3.16
N PRO A 99 -3.25 -10.02 -2.05
CA PRO A 99 -3.52 -8.59 -1.82
C PRO A 99 -2.26 -7.78 -1.56
N LYS A 100 -2.21 -6.54 -2.04
CA LYS A 100 -1.06 -5.64 -1.89
C LYS A 100 -1.51 -4.25 -1.45
N TRP A 101 -0.66 -3.58 -0.69
CA TRP A 101 -0.93 -2.25 -0.15
C TRP A 101 0.23 -1.30 -0.48
N VAL A 102 -0.06 0.00 -0.53
CA VAL A 102 0.94 1.02 -0.84
C VAL A 102 0.91 2.12 0.20
N VAL A 103 2.08 2.42 0.76
CA VAL A 103 2.30 3.53 1.67
C VAL A 103 3.16 4.58 0.98
N ALA A 104 2.65 5.80 0.84
CA ALA A 104 3.41 6.95 0.34
C ALA A 104 4.05 7.69 1.52
N MET A 105 5.37 7.58 1.65
CA MET A 105 6.12 8.16 2.74
C MET A 105 6.76 9.49 2.36
N GLY A 106 6.32 10.55 3.04
CA GLY A 106 6.84 11.90 2.90
C GLY A 106 6.07 12.76 1.90
N ALA A 107 6.28 14.05 1.97
CA ALA A 107 5.61 15.04 1.13
C ALA A 107 5.88 14.84 -0.37
N CYS A 108 7.10 14.41 -0.72
CA CYS A 108 7.47 14.18 -2.12
C CYS A 108 6.69 13.02 -2.75
N ALA A 109 6.55 11.90 -2.06
CA ALA A 109 5.76 10.77 -2.54
C ALA A 109 4.25 11.09 -2.55
N SER A 110 3.78 11.90 -1.61
CA SER A 110 2.35 12.23 -1.46
C SER A 110 1.88 13.25 -2.50
N THR A 111 2.62 14.35 -2.69
CA THR A 111 2.16 15.48 -3.53
C THR A 111 3.24 16.07 -4.43
N GLY A 112 4.45 15.49 -4.44
CA GLY A 112 5.64 16.09 -5.07
C GLY A 112 6.43 17.01 -4.14
N GLY A 113 5.88 17.38 -2.98
CA GLY A 113 6.54 18.24 -1.99
C GLY A 113 6.89 19.61 -2.52
N MET A 114 8.07 20.11 -2.15
CA MET A 114 8.60 21.40 -2.62
C MET A 114 9.16 21.31 -4.05
N TYR A 115 9.37 20.11 -4.59
CA TYR A 115 10.00 19.91 -5.90
C TYR A 115 8.97 19.94 -7.02
N ARG A 116 8.80 21.08 -7.64
CA ARG A 116 7.87 21.27 -8.74
C ARG A 116 8.64 21.50 -10.04
N SER A 117 9.28 20.45 -10.54
CA SER A 117 10.06 20.49 -11.78
C SER A 117 9.45 19.57 -12.85
N TYR A 118 9.91 19.72 -14.08
CA TYR A 118 9.52 18.86 -15.19
C TYR A 118 9.93 17.38 -15.01
N ALA A 119 10.92 17.12 -14.17
CA ALA A 119 11.46 15.79 -13.94
C ALA A 119 10.77 15.04 -12.78
N THR A 120 10.03 15.74 -11.90
CA THR A 120 9.44 15.17 -10.68
C THR A 120 7.95 14.92 -10.83
N LEU A 121 7.54 13.70 -10.47
CA LEU A 121 6.14 13.32 -10.41
C LEU A 121 5.46 13.98 -9.20
N GLN A 122 4.32 14.60 -9.42
CA GLN A 122 3.55 15.30 -8.40
C GLN A 122 2.55 14.35 -7.71
N GLY A 123 3.07 13.41 -6.91
CA GLY A 123 2.32 12.40 -6.19
C GLY A 123 2.36 11.03 -6.85
N VAL A 124 2.66 10.00 -6.06
CA VAL A 124 2.73 8.61 -6.51
C VAL A 124 1.35 8.02 -6.81
N ASP A 125 0.30 8.61 -6.27
CA ASP A 125 -1.10 8.25 -6.50
C ASP A 125 -1.54 8.41 -7.96
N ARG A 126 -0.77 9.16 -8.75
CA ARG A 126 -1.00 9.29 -10.20
C ARG A 126 -0.66 8.02 -10.98
N ILE A 127 0.22 7.18 -10.45
CA ILE A 127 0.71 5.97 -11.13
C ILE A 127 0.23 4.67 -10.48
N ILE A 128 0.13 4.64 -9.15
CA ILE A 128 -0.32 3.47 -8.37
C ILE A 128 -1.31 3.92 -7.29
N PRO A 129 -2.28 3.07 -6.91
CA PRO A 129 -3.20 3.39 -5.83
C PRO A 129 -2.46 3.42 -4.49
N VAL A 130 -2.69 4.46 -3.69
CA VAL A 130 -2.10 4.63 -2.35
C VAL A 130 -3.14 4.34 -1.28
N ASP A 131 -2.75 3.58 -0.28
CA ASP A 131 -3.60 3.18 0.85
C ASP A 131 -3.43 4.10 2.05
N VAL A 132 -2.20 4.50 2.33
CA VAL A 132 -1.86 5.36 3.47
C VAL A 132 -0.81 6.39 3.05
N TYR A 133 -1.00 7.61 3.52
CA TYR A 133 -0.04 8.72 3.33
C TYR A 133 0.63 9.06 4.66
N VAL A 134 1.95 9.22 4.64
CA VAL A 134 2.74 9.67 5.79
C VAL A 134 3.25 11.06 5.51
N SER A 135 2.76 12.04 6.26
CA SER A 135 3.17 13.45 6.12
C SER A 135 4.51 13.70 6.81
N GLY A 136 5.31 14.59 6.22
CA GLY A 136 6.60 15.04 6.73
C GLY A 136 7.64 15.21 5.62
N CYS A 137 8.74 15.89 5.91
CA CYS A 137 9.84 16.11 4.95
C CYS A 137 11.20 16.18 5.66
N PRO A 138 11.79 15.01 5.99
CA PRO A 138 11.22 13.67 6.07
C PRO A 138 10.27 13.48 7.27
N PRO A 139 9.34 12.52 7.22
CA PRO A 139 8.54 12.16 8.38
C PRO A 139 9.41 11.46 9.42
N ARG A 140 9.12 11.68 10.69
CA ARG A 140 9.81 10.96 11.77
C ARG A 140 9.47 9.46 11.74
N PRO A 141 10.35 8.58 12.25
CA PRO A 141 10.08 7.15 12.31
C PRO A 141 8.77 6.79 13.02
N GLU A 142 8.41 7.54 14.07
CA GLU A 142 7.14 7.33 14.79
C GLU A 142 5.92 7.57 13.91
N ALA A 143 5.98 8.56 13.01
CA ALA A 143 4.91 8.84 12.06
C ALA A 143 4.74 7.70 11.05
N LEU A 144 5.84 7.05 10.65
CA LEU A 144 5.78 5.84 9.83
C LEU A 144 5.15 4.69 10.60
N LEU A 145 5.54 4.46 11.85
CA LEU A 145 4.96 3.40 12.70
C LEU A 145 3.45 3.60 12.88
N ASP A 146 2.99 4.83 13.15
CA ASP A 146 1.56 5.16 13.22
C ASP A 146 0.83 4.87 11.91
N ALA A 147 1.45 5.20 10.77
CA ALA A 147 0.88 4.91 9.46
C ALA A 147 0.77 3.40 9.20
N MET A 148 1.74 2.62 9.65
CA MET A 148 1.70 1.15 9.53
C MET A 148 0.62 0.54 10.43
N ILE A 149 0.41 1.07 11.63
CA ILE A 149 -0.71 0.66 12.50
C ILE A 149 -2.06 0.97 11.80
N LYS A 150 -2.20 2.16 11.21
CA LYS A 150 -3.40 2.51 10.42
C LYS A 150 -3.62 1.57 9.23
N LEU A 151 -2.52 1.15 8.58
CA LEU A 151 -2.61 0.16 7.51
C LEU A 151 -3.09 -1.19 8.04
N GLN A 152 -2.57 -1.64 9.18
CA GLN A 152 -3.01 -2.88 9.83
C GLN A 152 -4.50 -2.83 10.18
N ASP A 153 -4.99 -1.70 10.68
CA ASP A 153 -6.42 -1.52 10.96
C ASP A 153 -7.28 -1.52 9.69
N LYS A 154 -6.74 -0.98 8.59
CA LYS A 154 -7.39 -1.07 7.27
C LYS A 154 -7.49 -2.51 6.81
N ILE A 155 -6.39 -3.28 6.89
CA ILE A 155 -6.36 -4.71 6.52
C ILE A 155 -7.39 -5.49 7.34
N GLY A 156 -7.49 -5.24 8.65
CA GLY A 156 -8.46 -5.91 9.52
C GLY A 156 -9.93 -5.65 9.15
N ARG A 157 -10.24 -4.54 8.50
CA ARG A 157 -11.59 -4.15 8.06
C ARG A 157 -11.91 -4.56 6.62
N GLU A 158 -10.91 -4.94 5.85
CA GLU A 158 -11.11 -5.31 4.44
C GLU A 158 -11.76 -6.68 4.31
N ARG A 159 -12.76 -6.79 3.43
CA ARG A 159 -13.40 -8.05 3.07
C ARG A 159 -12.61 -8.69 1.92
N SER A 160 -12.15 -9.93 2.12
CA SER A 160 -11.28 -10.65 1.20
C SER A 160 -11.94 -10.87 -0.15
N GLY A 161 -12.15 -10.14 -1.01
CA GLY A 161 -12.71 -10.37 -2.35
C GLY A 161 -13.38 -9.17 -3.02
N LYS A 162 -13.86 -8.19 -2.24
CA LYS A 162 -14.54 -7.02 -2.83
C LYS A 162 -13.61 -5.85 -3.18
N ASN A 163 -12.44 -5.75 -2.53
CA ASN A 163 -11.55 -4.61 -2.71
C ASN A 163 -10.48 -4.79 -3.79
N LEU A 164 -10.20 -6.02 -4.18
CA LEU A 164 -9.23 -6.35 -5.24
C LEU A 164 -9.63 -5.73 -6.59
N THR A 165 -10.90 -5.85 -6.95
CA THR A 165 -11.40 -5.35 -8.24
C THR A 165 -11.47 -3.82 -8.30
N ALA A 166 -11.78 -3.17 -7.18
CA ALA A 166 -11.90 -1.71 -7.09
C ALA A 166 -10.54 -0.99 -7.12
N ARG A 167 -9.47 -1.60 -6.59
CA ARG A 167 -8.12 -1.04 -6.65
C ARG A 167 -7.51 -1.09 -8.05
N ASN A 168 -7.71 -2.20 -8.76
CA ASN A 168 -7.17 -2.39 -10.10
C ASN A 168 -7.86 -1.52 -11.15
N ALA A 169 -9.04 -0.97 -10.85
CA ALA A 169 -9.81 -0.13 -11.77
C ALA A 169 -9.32 1.33 -11.85
N LYS A 170 -8.42 1.75 -10.97
CA LYS A 170 -8.12 3.21 -10.81
C LYS A 170 -6.78 3.54 -11.37
N PRO A 171 -5.93 3.47 -12.06
CA PRO A 171 -5.15 4.63 -12.54
C PRO A 171 -4.52 4.58 -13.94
N ALA A 172 -4.95 3.74 -14.80
CA ALA A 172 -4.30 3.62 -16.12
C ALA A 172 -4.46 4.83 -17.06
N LYS A 173 -5.36 5.78 -16.75
CA LYS A 173 -5.66 6.91 -17.65
C LYS A 173 -4.69 8.09 -17.55
N ALA A 174 -4.17 8.39 -16.38
CA ALA A 174 -3.34 9.58 -16.19
C ALA A 174 -1.90 9.42 -16.73
N VAL A 175 -1.33 8.21 -16.61
CA VAL A 175 0.06 7.94 -17.03
C VAL A 175 0.20 7.88 -18.55
N LYS A 176 -0.81 7.34 -19.26
CA LYS A 176 -0.79 7.34 -20.73
C LYS A 176 -0.76 8.74 -21.34
N LEU A 177 -1.41 9.72 -20.69
CA LEU A 177 -1.37 11.12 -21.14
C LEU A 177 0.00 11.80 -20.85
N ALA A 178 0.60 11.52 -19.69
CA ALA A 178 1.88 12.13 -19.30
C ALA A 178 3.04 11.58 -20.15
N LEU A 179 3.04 10.27 -20.45
CA LEU A 179 4.07 9.64 -21.30
C LEU A 179 3.88 9.97 -22.78
N ALA A 180 2.63 10.16 -23.24
CA ALA A 180 2.34 10.58 -24.63
C ALA A 180 2.71 12.05 -24.89
N GLY A 181 2.72 12.90 -23.84
CA GLY A 181 3.20 14.29 -23.93
C GLY A 181 4.72 14.41 -24.00
N ALA A 182 5.45 13.53 -23.29
CA ALA A 182 6.91 13.56 -23.24
C ALA A 182 7.60 13.03 -24.54
N GLY A 183 6.86 12.33 -25.39
CA GLY A 183 7.39 11.81 -26.66
C GLY A 183 7.17 12.68 -27.89
N LYS A 184 6.60 13.90 -27.73
CA LYS A 184 6.32 14.81 -28.83
C LYS A 184 7.24 16.05 -28.91
N GLU A 185 8.21 16.15 -28.02
CA GLU A 185 9.19 17.24 -27.99
C GLU A 185 10.62 16.70 -28.17
N SER A 186 10.85 15.97 -29.25
CA SER A 186 12.21 15.69 -29.75
C SER A 186 12.28 15.79 -31.25
#